data_bb479fcb43520f6e946aa4fd35e5e80d
#
_entry.id   bb479fcb43520f6e946aa4fd35e5e80d
#
_cell.length_a   1.000
_cell.length_b   1.000
_cell.length_c   1.000
_cell.angle_alpha   90.00
_cell.angle_beta   90.00
_cell.angle_gamma   90.00
#
_symmetry.space_group_name_H-M   'P 1'
#
loop_
_entity.id
_entity.type
_entity.pdbx_description
1 polymer ?
#
loop_
_entity_poly.entity_id
_entity_poly.type
_entity_poly.pdbx_seq_one_letter_code
_entity_poly.pdbx_strand_id
1 'polypeptide(L)'
;MGIKENNDRRADFRGIEVKCKQVKETGGHGGKINLFQQAPRWEEKLTALERIRLIGQPDEHGRYACYSQVTTTVNNIGLSLDPLATPEQIDLLKGIARFGYWPFEVLEGRLREKHSRAVFVKADVRNTAGRQRFHYKELIYCERPSIQRFNDLVQSKRIVFEFLMSEKAGRVRNHGYPWRLTSEDVLSELFSLRVKLR
;
A
#
# COMPACT_ATOMS: atom_id res chain seq x y z
N MET A 1 4.59 6.42 -23.55
CA MET A 1 4.85 7.65 -22.77
C MET A 1 6.35 7.88 -22.51
N GLY A 2 7.23 6.95 -22.77
CA GLY A 2 8.69 7.12 -22.62
C GLY A 2 9.18 7.42 -21.18
N ILE A 3 8.37 7.11 -20.18
CA ILE A 3 8.73 7.27 -18.77
C ILE A 3 9.67 6.11 -18.43
N LYS A 4 10.89 6.41 -17.98
CA LYS A 4 11.81 5.40 -17.45
C LYS A 4 11.34 5.00 -16.05
N GLU A 5 11.46 3.71 -15.74
CA GLU A 5 11.28 3.22 -14.37
C GLU A 5 12.24 3.96 -13.44
N ASN A 6 11.71 4.48 -12.35
CA ASN A 6 12.47 5.23 -11.35
C ASN A 6 11.88 5.04 -9.95
N ASN A 7 12.63 5.44 -8.93
CA ASN A 7 12.20 5.42 -7.53
C ASN A 7 11.73 6.79 -7.04
N ASP A 8 11.29 7.68 -7.95
CA ASP A 8 10.79 9.00 -7.57
C ASP A 8 9.52 8.87 -6.73
N ARG A 9 9.43 9.66 -5.69
CA ARG A 9 8.25 9.70 -4.81
C ARG A 9 7.13 10.57 -5.36
N ARG A 10 7.45 11.43 -6.33
CA ARG A 10 6.48 12.30 -7.00
C ARG A 10 5.61 11.51 -7.97
N ALA A 11 4.50 12.10 -8.40
CA ALA A 11 3.63 11.53 -9.41
C ALA A 11 4.34 11.35 -10.77
N ASP A 12 4.02 10.27 -11.48
CA ASP A 12 4.77 9.77 -12.65
C ASP A 12 4.79 10.71 -13.86
N PHE A 13 3.68 11.38 -14.15
CA PHE A 13 3.56 12.18 -15.36
C PHE A 13 2.80 13.49 -15.14
N ARG A 14 3.48 14.63 -15.22
CA ARG A 14 2.89 15.98 -15.10
C ARG A 14 1.98 16.15 -13.87
N GLY A 15 2.37 15.56 -12.74
CA GLY A 15 1.60 15.57 -11.50
C GLY A 15 0.41 14.59 -11.50
N ILE A 16 0.40 13.61 -12.40
CA ILE A 16 -0.57 12.51 -12.43
C ILE A 16 0.15 11.21 -12.12
N GLU A 17 -0.27 10.51 -11.08
CA GLU A 17 0.19 9.15 -10.79
C GLU A 17 -0.45 8.17 -11.76
N VAL A 18 0.35 7.26 -12.34
CA VAL A 18 -0.14 6.25 -13.29
C VAL A 18 -0.02 4.87 -12.68
N LYS A 19 -1.15 4.22 -12.45
CA LYS A 19 -1.23 2.84 -11.95
C LYS A 19 -1.72 1.91 -13.05
N CYS A 20 -0.87 1.01 -13.50
CA CYS A 20 -1.23 0.04 -14.51
C CYS A 20 -1.45 -1.34 -13.90
N LYS A 21 -2.46 -2.05 -14.38
CA LYS A 21 -2.81 -3.38 -13.94
C LYS A 21 -3.13 -4.27 -15.12
N GLN A 22 -2.55 -5.47 -15.12
CA GLN A 22 -2.92 -6.50 -16.09
C GLN A 22 -4.24 -7.15 -15.70
N VAL A 23 -5.16 -7.26 -16.64
CA VAL A 23 -6.36 -8.07 -16.50
C VAL A 23 -5.95 -9.53 -16.62
N LYS A 24 -6.28 -10.36 -15.62
CA LYS A 24 -6.08 -11.81 -15.70
C LYS A 24 -7.29 -12.44 -16.36
N GLU A 25 -7.08 -13.34 -17.33
CA GLU A 25 -8.14 -14.07 -18.06
C GLU A 25 -9.05 -14.89 -17.14
N THR A 26 -8.57 -15.27 -15.96
CA THR A 26 -9.28 -16.11 -14.97
C THR A 26 -10.29 -15.35 -14.10
N GLY A 27 -10.68 -14.12 -14.43
CA GLY A 27 -11.72 -13.39 -13.69
C GLY A 27 -11.42 -13.09 -12.21
N GLY A 28 -10.18 -13.34 -11.76
CA GLY A 28 -9.77 -13.06 -10.39
C GLY A 28 -9.86 -11.56 -10.12
N HIS A 29 -10.51 -11.19 -9.02
CA HIS A 29 -10.56 -9.81 -8.54
C HIS A 29 -9.15 -9.23 -8.54
N GLY A 30 -8.98 -8.15 -9.26
CA GLY A 30 -7.71 -7.53 -9.45
C GLY A 30 -7.03 -7.29 -8.10
N GLY A 31 -5.80 -7.82 -7.88
CA GLY A 31 -5.06 -7.75 -6.62
C GLY A 31 -4.97 -6.34 -6.04
N LYS A 32 -4.46 -6.25 -4.83
CA LYS A 32 -4.30 -5.00 -4.08
C LYS A 32 -3.64 -3.89 -4.91
N ILE A 33 -4.08 -2.66 -4.73
CA ILE A 33 -3.50 -1.47 -5.36
C ILE A 33 -2.60 -0.78 -4.35
N ASN A 34 -1.31 -0.65 -4.66
CA ASN A 34 -0.37 0.09 -3.84
C ASN A 34 -0.64 1.59 -3.95
N LEU A 35 -0.95 2.24 -2.84
CA LEU A 35 -1.12 3.68 -2.76
C LEU A 35 0.25 4.37 -2.59
N PHE A 36 0.86 4.17 -1.45
CA PHE A 36 2.17 4.74 -1.11
C PHE A 36 2.85 3.87 -0.06
N GLN A 37 4.10 4.19 0.23
CA GLN A 37 4.86 3.60 1.34
C GLN A 37 5.09 4.67 2.41
N GLN A 38 4.80 4.32 3.66
CA GLN A 38 5.09 5.16 4.80
C GLN A 38 5.37 4.30 6.04
N ALA A 39 6.60 4.39 6.55
CA ALA A 39 6.92 3.79 7.84
C ALA A 39 6.16 4.52 8.97
N PRO A 40 5.76 3.81 10.03
CA PRO A 40 5.23 4.47 11.21
C PRO A 40 6.32 5.29 11.92
N ARG A 41 5.91 6.25 12.71
CA ARG A 41 6.73 6.76 13.81
C ARG A 41 6.75 5.67 14.87
N TRP A 42 7.92 5.11 15.13
CA TRP A 42 8.06 4.01 16.07
C TRP A 42 8.01 4.55 17.51
N GLU A 43 7.33 3.82 18.38
CA GLU A 43 7.28 4.17 19.81
C GLU A 43 8.65 4.04 20.46
N GLU A 44 9.34 2.94 20.15
CA GLU A 44 10.68 2.68 20.64
C GLU A 44 11.74 2.87 19.55
N LYS A 45 12.92 3.33 19.94
CA LYS A 45 14.08 3.49 19.03
C LYS A 45 14.74 2.16 18.68
N LEU A 46 13.97 1.21 18.20
CA LEU A 46 14.48 -0.08 17.74
C LEU A 46 15.11 0.05 16.35
N THR A 47 16.19 -0.66 16.12
CA THR A 47 16.76 -0.87 14.79
C THR A 47 15.83 -1.72 13.92
N ALA A 48 16.04 -1.75 12.62
CA ALA A 48 15.28 -2.62 11.73
C ALA A 48 15.48 -4.11 12.08
N LEU A 49 16.67 -4.47 12.56
CA LEU A 49 17.00 -5.83 12.99
C LEU A 49 16.20 -6.22 14.24
N GLU A 50 16.19 -5.37 15.25
CA GLU A 50 15.42 -5.62 16.47
C GLU A 50 13.93 -5.70 16.19
N ARG A 51 13.39 -4.81 15.34
CA ARG A 51 11.98 -4.88 14.93
C ARG A 51 11.62 -6.19 14.27
N ILE A 52 12.42 -6.64 13.28
CA ILE A 52 12.08 -7.90 12.60
C ILE A 52 12.24 -9.11 13.52
N ARG A 53 13.14 -9.07 14.48
CA ARG A 53 13.25 -10.12 15.51
C ARG A 53 12.06 -10.17 16.45
N LEU A 54 11.41 -9.01 16.66
CA LEU A 54 10.23 -8.89 17.53
C LEU A 54 8.93 -9.33 16.83
N ILE A 55 8.78 -9.10 15.52
CA ILE A 55 7.53 -9.35 14.78
C ILE A 55 7.66 -10.41 13.68
N GLY A 56 8.87 -10.79 13.29
CA GLY A 56 9.12 -11.80 12.26
C GLY A 56 9.07 -13.22 12.83
N GLN A 57 8.95 -14.17 11.93
CA GLN A 57 9.01 -15.60 12.23
C GLN A 57 10.03 -16.28 11.33
N PRO A 58 10.66 -17.38 11.80
CA PRO A 58 11.51 -18.18 10.94
C PRO A 58 10.74 -18.70 9.73
N ASP A 59 11.34 -18.61 8.55
CA ASP A 59 10.80 -19.19 7.32
C ASP A 59 11.57 -20.45 6.89
N GLU A 60 11.06 -21.16 5.88
CA GLU A 60 11.67 -22.38 5.33
C GLU A 60 13.08 -22.18 4.74
N HIS A 61 13.49 -20.93 4.51
CA HIS A 61 14.80 -20.56 3.97
C HIS A 61 15.80 -20.15 5.06
N GLY A 62 15.46 -20.37 6.34
CA GLY A 62 16.29 -20.00 7.50
C GLY A 62 16.43 -18.49 7.68
N ARG A 63 15.43 -17.71 7.27
CA ARG A 63 15.34 -16.26 7.48
C ARG A 63 14.29 -15.96 8.54
N TYR A 64 14.47 -14.87 9.26
CA TYR A 64 13.35 -14.23 9.94
C TYR A 64 12.62 -13.36 8.95
N ALA A 65 11.34 -13.61 8.75
CA ALA A 65 10.53 -12.89 7.76
C ALA A 65 9.24 -12.35 8.39
N CYS A 66 8.86 -11.16 7.97
CA CYS A 66 7.56 -10.54 8.25
C CYS A 66 6.97 -10.06 6.92
N TYR A 67 6.21 -10.94 6.28
CA TYR A 67 5.37 -10.63 5.12
C TYR A 67 3.92 -10.72 5.58
N SER A 68 3.46 -9.67 6.24
CA SER A 68 2.20 -9.72 6.96
C SER A 68 1.33 -8.52 6.68
N GLN A 69 0.08 -8.78 6.41
CA GLN A 69 -0.97 -7.77 6.34
C GLN A 69 -1.45 -7.42 7.74
N VAL A 70 -1.63 -6.12 8.00
CA VAL A 70 -2.16 -5.59 9.25
C VAL A 70 -3.45 -4.82 8.94
N THR A 71 -4.50 -5.12 9.69
CA THR A 71 -5.82 -4.49 9.62
C THR A 71 -6.27 -4.13 11.03
N THR A 72 -7.52 -3.71 11.21
CA THR A 72 -8.12 -3.49 12.53
C THR A 72 -8.39 -4.78 13.31
N THR A 73 -8.22 -5.95 12.69
CA THR A 73 -8.24 -7.24 13.39
C THR A 73 -6.81 -7.67 13.70
N VAL A 74 -6.60 -8.15 14.92
CA VAL A 74 -5.29 -8.71 15.33
C VAL A 74 -4.92 -9.88 14.43
N ASN A 75 -3.74 -9.84 13.85
CA ASN A 75 -3.24 -10.92 12.98
C ASN A 75 -2.47 -11.99 13.78
N ASN A 76 -1.97 -13.03 13.09
CA ASN A 76 -1.27 -14.17 13.70
C ASN A 76 0.05 -13.81 14.39
N ILE A 77 0.61 -12.63 14.16
CA ILE A 77 1.83 -12.14 14.82
C ILE A 77 1.51 -11.06 15.88
N GLY A 78 0.23 -10.92 16.24
CA GLY A 78 -0.24 -10.02 17.30
C GLY A 78 -0.29 -8.54 16.91
N LEU A 79 -0.28 -8.21 15.61
CA LEU A 79 -0.36 -6.82 15.13
C LEU A 79 -1.79 -6.45 14.71
N SER A 80 -2.20 -5.23 15.01
CA SER A 80 -3.43 -4.61 14.52
C SER A 80 -3.27 -3.10 14.32
N LEU A 81 -4.21 -2.51 13.57
CA LEU A 81 -4.36 -1.06 13.44
C LEU A 81 -5.49 -0.59 14.35
N ASP A 82 -5.29 0.55 15.00
CA ASP A 82 -6.37 1.28 15.68
C ASP A 82 -6.50 2.68 15.07
N PRO A 83 -7.45 2.86 14.14
CA PRO A 83 -7.71 4.16 13.51
C PRO A 83 -8.61 5.07 14.34
N LEU A 84 -9.03 4.63 15.54
CA LEU A 84 -9.93 5.35 16.44
C LEU A 84 -9.28 5.75 17.76
N ALA A 85 -8.03 5.33 18.00
CA ALA A 85 -7.31 5.62 19.25
C ALA A 85 -7.25 7.13 19.54
N THR A 86 -7.05 7.93 18.50
CA THR A 86 -7.11 9.39 18.56
C THR A 86 -7.68 9.97 17.26
N PRO A 87 -8.21 11.20 17.26
CA PRO A 87 -8.79 11.80 16.05
C PRO A 87 -7.75 12.24 15.01
N GLU A 88 -6.45 12.13 15.28
CA GLU A 88 -5.39 12.72 14.48
C GLU A 88 -4.35 11.72 13.97
N GLN A 89 -4.51 10.42 14.28
CA GLN A 89 -3.52 9.41 13.88
C GLN A 89 -4.15 8.01 13.78
N ILE A 90 -3.39 7.10 13.17
CA ILE A 90 -3.65 5.66 13.19
C ILE A 90 -2.55 5.01 14.01
N ASP A 91 -2.93 4.26 15.04
CA ASP A 91 -1.99 3.50 15.86
C ASP A 91 -1.73 2.11 15.26
N LEU A 92 -0.49 1.67 15.35
CA LEU A 92 -0.06 0.30 15.14
C LEU A 92 0.12 -0.34 16.50
N LEU A 93 -0.67 -1.35 16.80
CA LEU A 93 -0.62 -2.07 18.06
C LEU A 93 0.11 -3.41 17.91
N LYS A 94 0.82 -3.83 18.97
CA LYS A 94 1.27 -5.20 19.20
C LYS A 94 0.66 -5.69 20.51
N GLY A 95 -0.33 -6.58 20.40
CA GLY A 95 -1.23 -6.86 21.53
C GLY A 95 -1.99 -5.59 21.90
N ILE A 96 -1.85 -5.14 23.15
CA ILE A 96 -2.47 -3.92 23.66
C ILE A 96 -1.52 -2.70 23.67
N ALA A 97 -0.24 -2.92 23.39
CA ALA A 97 0.77 -1.87 23.42
C ALA A 97 0.90 -1.18 22.07
N ARG A 98 1.04 0.16 22.08
CA ARG A 98 1.35 0.90 20.86
C ARG A 98 2.79 0.58 20.45
N PHE A 99 2.94 0.10 19.21
CA PHE A 99 4.22 -0.25 18.61
C PHE A 99 4.75 0.88 17.70
N GLY A 100 3.82 1.68 17.18
CA GLY A 100 4.11 2.87 16.38
C GLY A 100 2.82 3.55 15.96
N TYR A 101 2.91 4.64 15.18
CA TYR A 101 1.74 5.38 14.73
C TYR A 101 2.02 6.20 13.47
N TRP A 102 0.97 6.62 12.79
CA TRP A 102 1.02 7.55 11.66
C TRP A 102 0.12 8.74 11.92
N PRO A 103 0.67 9.94 12.12
CA PRO A 103 -0.14 11.16 12.13
C PRO A 103 -0.88 11.35 10.80
N PHE A 104 -2.12 11.80 10.85
CA PHE A 104 -2.92 12.05 9.65
C PHE A 104 -2.26 13.04 8.70
N GLU A 105 -1.59 14.07 9.21
CA GLU A 105 -0.84 15.03 8.40
C GLU A 105 0.20 14.35 7.48
N VAL A 106 0.89 13.31 7.99
CA VAL A 106 1.89 12.54 7.23
C VAL A 106 1.23 11.70 6.15
N LEU A 107 0.14 10.99 6.49
CA LEU A 107 -0.61 10.17 5.54
C LEU A 107 -1.29 11.03 4.48
N GLU A 108 -1.87 12.16 4.85
CA GLU A 108 -2.48 13.12 3.92
C GLU A 108 -1.44 13.72 2.99
N GLY A 109 -0.26 14.09 3.52
CA GLY A 109 0.85 14.56 2.71
C GLY A 109 1.23 13.53 1.63
N ARG A 110 1.29 12.23 1.98
CA ARG A 110 1.55 11.13 1.01
C ARG A 110 0.45 10.96 -0.01
N LEU A 111 -0.81 11.04 0.42
CA LEU A 111 -1.95 10.99 -0.49
C LEU A 111 -1.91 12.14 -1.49
N ARG A 112 -1.64 13.35 -1.04
CA ARG A 112 -1.55 14.54 -1.91
C ARG A 112 -0.34 14.47 -2.84
N GLU A 113 0.84 14.05 -2.35
CA GLU A 113 2.06 13.96 -3.15
C GLU A 113 1.89 12.99 -4.33
N LYS A 114 1.29 11.81 -4.08
CA LYS A 114 1.16 10.77 -5.08
C LYS A 114 -0.18 10.74 -5.82
N HIS A 115 -1.26 11.07 -5.14
CA HIS A 115 -2.60 10.78 -5.62
C HIS A 115 -3.52 11.99 -5.70
N SER A 116 -2.99 13.24 -5.65
CA SER A 116 -3.83 14.42 -5.91
C SER A 116 -4.60 14.27 -7.22
N ARG A 117 -3.93 13.69 -8.22
CA ARG A 117 -4.50 13.22 -9.49
C ARG A 117 -3.89 11.87 -9.85
N ALA A 118 -4.72 10.90 -10.21
CA ALA A 118 -4.26 9.55 -10.56
C ALA A 118 -5.05 8.98 -11.74
N VAL A 119 -4.37 8.18 -12.56
CA VAL A 119 -5.01 7.40 -13.63
C VAL A 119 -4.74 5.92 -13.33
N PHE A 120 -5.82 5.16 -13.24
CA PHE A 120 -5.77 3.71 -13.12
C PHE A 120 -6.08 3.08 -14.49
N VAL A 121 -5.16 2.25 -14.97
CA VAL A 121 -5.22 1.66 -16.30
C VAL A 121 -5.30 0.15 -16.18
N LYS A 122 -6.30 -0.47 -16.78
CA LYS A 122 -6.36 -1.92 -16.99
C LYS A 122 -5.95 -2.24 -18.43
N ALA A 123 -5.13 -3.26 -18.60
CA ALA A 123 -4.73 -3.73 -19.90
C ALA A 123 -4.65 -5.25 -19.97
N ASP A 124 -5.09 -5.82 -21.10
CA ASP A 124 -4.73 -7.18 -21.49
C ASP A 124 -3.30 -7.16 -22.01
N VAL A 125 -2.54 -8.19 -21.68
CA VAL A 125 -1.18 -8.38 -22.19
C VAL A 125 -1.13 -9.61 -23.05
N ARG A 126 -0.72 -9.44 -24.30
CA ARG A 126 -0.49 -10.55 -25.23
C ARG A 126 0.98 -10.61 -25.62
N ASN A 127 1.55 -11.81 -25.58
CA ASN A 127 2.91 -12.06 -26.05
C ASN A 127 2.83 -12.56 -27.49
N THR A 128 3.40 -11.80 -28.43
CA THR A 128 3.46 -12.15 -29.84
C THR A 128 4.89 -12.03 -30.34
N ALA A 129 5.50 -13.13 -30.78
CA ALA A 129 6.87 -13.16 -31.29
C ALA A 129 7.92 -12.50 -30.37
N GLY A 130 7.87 -12.80 -29.06
CA GLY A 130 8.78 -12.26 -28.05
C GLY A 130 8.55 -10.79 -27.68
N ARG A 131 7.49 -10.16 -28.17
CA ARG A 131 7.09 -8.79 -27.83
C ARG A 131 5.79 -8.77 -27.07
N GLN A 132 5.73 -7.99 -25.98
CA GLN A 132 4.49 -7.73 -25.25
C GLN A 132 3.68 -6.65 -25.97
N ARG A 133 2.40 -6.94 -26.18
CA ARG A 133 1.41 -5.96 -26.66
C ARG A 133 0.38 -5.74 -25.57
N PHE A 134 0.06 -4.47 -25.34
CA PHE A 134 -0.90 -4.03 -24.32
C PHE A 134 -2.17 -3.52 -25.00
N HIS A 135 -3.30 -4.08 -24.63
CA HIS A 135 -4.62 -3.60 -25.03
C HIS A 135 -5.32 -2.98 -23.83
N TYR A 136 -5.43 -1.66 -23.82
CA TYR A 136 -6.06 -0.90 -22.73
C TYR A 136 -7.58 -1.14 -22.75
N LYS A 137 -8.11 -1.69 -21.64
CA LYS A 137 -9.54 -2.01 -21.47
C LYS A 137 -10.29 -0.94 -20.72
N GLU A 138 -9.65 -0.38 -19.73
CA GLU A 138 -10.30 0.60 -18.86
C GLU A 138 -9.29 1.65 -18.41
N LEU A 139 -9.73 2.91 -18.45
CA LEU A 139 -9.04 4.06 -17.86
C LEU A 139 -9.98 4.73 -16.87
N ILE A 140 -9.52 4.87 -15.63
CA ILE A 140 -10.24 5.56 -14.57
C ILE A 140 -9.38 6.72 -14.08
N TYR A 141 -9.87 7.93 -14.24
CA TYR A 141 -9.26 9.13 -13.68
C TYR A 141 -9.85 9.44 -12.31
N CYS A 142 -9.00 9.74 -11.33
CA CYS A 142 -9.38 10.03 -9.96
C CYS A 142 -8.69 11.30 -9.46
N GLU A 143 -9.40 12.09 -8.65
CA GLU A 143 -8.85 13.28 -7.96
C GLU A 143 -9.38 13.39 -6.53
N ARG A 144 -8.68 14.23 -5.74
CA ARG A 144 -9.06 14.65 -4.40
C ARG A 144 -9.26 13.48 -3.45
N PRO A 145 -8.20 12.71 -3.14
CA PRO A 145 -8.25 11.76 -2.05
C PRO A 145 -8.42 12.51 -0.72
N SER A 146 -9.10 11.90 0.24
CA SER A 146 -9.33 12.49 1.55
C SER A 146 -8.73 11.60 2.64
N ILE A 147 -8.07 12.21 3.64
CA ILE A 147 -7.54 11.48 4.80
C ILE A 147 -8.69 10.89 5.63
N GLN A 148 -9.81 11.57 5.74
CA GLN A 148 -10.98 11.04 6.44
C GLN A 148 -11.50 9.78 5.76
N ARG A 149 -11.69 9.80 4.44
CA ARG A 149 -12.08 8.62 3.66
C ARG A 149 -11.05 7.50 3.75
N PHE A 150 -9.76 7.85 3.75
CA PHE A 150 -8.70 6.88 3.97
C PHE A 150 -8.85 6.18 5.33
N ASN A 151 -9.09 6.94 6.40
CA ASN A 151 -9.31 6.40 7.74
C ASN A 151 -10.55 5.49 7.81
N ASP A 152 -11.67 5.90 7.21
CA ASP A 152 -12.89 5.09 7.14
C ASP A 152 -12.65 3.76 6.40
N LEU A 153 -11.82 3.80 5.34
CA LEU A 153 -11.43 2.60 4.60
C LEU A 153 -10.46 1.70 5.38
N VAL A 154 -9.62 2.25 6.25
CA VAL A 154 -8.82 1.46 7.19
C VAL A 154 -9.72 0.80 8.22
N GLN A 155 -10.68 1.53 8.78
CA GLN A 155 -11.66 0.98 9.74
C GLN A 155 -12.44 -0.20 9.15
N SER A 156 -12.89 -0.07 7.90
CA SER A 156 -13.62 -1.10 7.16
C SER A 156 -12.72 -2.19 6.54
N LYS A 157 -11.41 -2.18 6.81
CA LYS A 157 -10.40 -3.13 6.29
C LYS A 157 -10.27 -3.13 4.77
N ARG A 158 -10.66 -2.07 4.11
CA ARG A 158 -10.57 -1.90 2.66
C ARG A 158 -9.28 -1.18 2.24
N ILE A 159 -8.62 -0.53 3.18
CA ILE A 159 -7.20 -0.16 3.13
C ILE A 159 -6.47 -0.98 4.19
N VAL A 160 -5.34 -1.54 3.79
CA VAL A 160 -4.50 -2.38 4.65
C VAL A 160 -3.07 -1.87 4.63
N PHE A 161 -2.38 -2.09 5.73
CA PHE A 161 -0.95 -1.88 5.85
C PHE A 161 -0.21 -3.21 5.73
N GLU A 162 1.01 -3.21 5.21
CA GLU A 162 1.80 -4.44 5.12
C GLU A 162 3.24 -4.23 5.60
N PHE A 163 3.75 -5.22 6.30
CA PHE A 163 5.17 -5.41 6.50
C PHE A 163 5.71 -6.29 5.37
N LEU A 164 6.82 -5.85 4.74
CA LEU A 164 7.50 -6.59 3.68
C LEU A 164 9.00 -6.62 3.99
N MET A 165 9.40 -7.39 4.99
CA MET A 165 10.79 -7.41 5.43
C MET A 165 11.25 -8.82 5.79
N SER A 166 12.55 -9.06 5.59
CA SER A 166 13.23 -10.29 6.01
C SER A 166 14.63 -10.02 6.52
N GLU A 167 15.15 -10.92 7.32
CA GLU A 167 16.51 -10.87 7.85
C GLU A 167 17.20 -12.22 7.61
N LYS A 168 18.42 -12.18 7.13
CA LYS A 168 19.30 -13.35 7.04
C LYS A 168 20.72 -12.95 7.43
N ALA A 169 21.31 -13.70 8.37
CA ALA A 169 22.67 -13.49 8.85
C ALA A 169 22.96 -12.04 9.28
N GLY A 170 22.04 -11.42 10.03
CA GLY A 170 22.17 -10.05 10.53
C GLY A 170 21.85 -8.95 9.50
N ARG A 171 21.57 -9.30 8.24
CA ARG A 171 21.24 -8.34 7.20
C ARG A 171 19.73 -8.25 7.00
N VAL A 172 19.16 -7.08 7.25
CA VAL A 172 17.75 -6.81 7.00
C VAL A 172 17.53 -6.37 5.58
N ARG A 173 16.61 -7.03 4.88
CA ARG A 173 16.05 -6.62 3.61
C ARG A 173 14.64 -6.10 3.84
N ASN A 174 14.46 -4.79 3.69
CA ASN A 174 13.18 -4.13 3.84
C ASN A 174 12.67 -3.68 2.47
N HIS A 175 11.54 -4.25 2.03
CA HIS A 175 10.88 -3.90 0.78
C HIS A 175 9.86 -2.75 0.95
N GLY A 176 9.80 -2.17 2.16
CA GLY A 176 8.96 -1.04 2.47
C GLY A 176 7.75 -1.36 3.35
N TYR A 177 6.95 -0.33 3.55
CA TYR A 177 5.78 -0.29 4.42
C TYR A 177 4.57 0.22 3.63
N PRO A 178 4.03 -0.59 2.69
CA PRO A 178 2.98 -0.14 1.80
C PRO A 178 1.61 -0.07 2.48
N TRP A 179 0.88 0.98 2.15
CA TRP A 179 -0.55 1.10 2.31
C TRP A 179 -1.23 0.75 1.00
N ARG A 180 -2.21 -0.17 1.04
CA ARG A 180 -2.84 -0.70 -0.17
C ARG A 180 -4.35 -0.73 -0.08
N LEU A 181 -5.01 -0.41 -1.20
CA LEU A 181 -6.41 -0.76 -1.40
C LEU A 181 -6.54 -2.27 -1.63
N THR A 182 -7.55 -2.88 -1.03
CA THR A 182 -7.79 -4.33 -1.16
C THR A 182 -8.33 -4.70 -2.55
N SER A 183 -9.05 -3.78 -3.18
CA SER A 183 -9.60 -3.95 -4.53
C SER A 183 -9.74 -2.59 -5.23
N GLU A 184 -10.03 -2.64 -6.52
CA GLU A 184 -10.25 -1.45 -7.35
C GLU A 184 -11.57 -0.75 -7.06
N ASP A 185 -12.59 -1.48 -6.61
CA ASP A 185 -13.90 -0.91 -6.28
C ASP A 185 -13.80 0.16 -5.18
N VAL A 186 -12.77 0.03 -4.33
CA VAL A 186 -12.48 0.99 -3.27
C VAL A 186 -12.01 2.37 -3.78
N LEU A 187 -11.56 2.46 -5.04
CA LEU A 187 -11.10 3.73 -5.62
C LEU A 187 -12.17 4.82 -5.55
N SER A 188 -13.43 4.47 -5.84
CA SER A 188 -14.53 5.44 -5.80
C SER A 188 -14.83 5.98 -4.39
N GLU A 189 -14.41 5.27 -3.36
CA GLU A 189 -14.63 5.66 -1.98
C GLU A 189 -13.49 6.51 -1.42
N LEU A 190 -12.26 6.29 -1.89
CA LEU A 190 -11.10 7.09 -1.50
C LEU A 190 -11.09 8.47 -2.16
N PHE A 191 -11.50 8.55 -3.44
CA PHE A 191 -11.45 9.77 -4.23
C PHE A 191 -12.82 10.44 -4.35
N SER A 192 -12.85 11.78 -4.20
CA SER A 192 -14.08 12.54 -4.36
C SER A 192 -14.51 12.68 -5.82
N LEU A 193 -13.58 12.61 -6.76
CA LEU A 193 -13.86 12.59 -8.20
C LEU A 193 -13.33 11.29 -8.79
N ARG A 194 -14.18 10.58 -9.53
CA ARG A 194 -13.84 9.41 -10.32
C ARG A 194 -14.55 9.48 -11.66
N VAL A 195 -13.79 9.45 -12.73
CA VAL A 195 -14.32 9.48 -14.11
C VAL A 195 -13.76 8.27 -14.86
N LYS A 196 -14.66 7.45 -15.40
CA LYS A 196 -14.28 6.40 -16.34
C LYS A 196 -14.13 7.04 -17.72
N LEU A 197 -12.92 6.99 -18.29
CA LEU A 197 -12.58 7.58 -19.57
C LEU A 197 -12.74 6.58 -20.72
N ARG A 198 -12.69 5.29 -20.42
CA ARG A 198 -12.87 4.20 -21.37
C ARG A 198 -13.31 2.93 -20.64
#